data_4df4354ff49b967a2d890c7c6e67c137
#
_entry.id   4df4354ff49b967a2d890c7c6e67c137
#
_cell.length_a   1.000
_cell.length_b   1.000
_cell.length_c   1.000
_cell.angle_alpha   90.00
_cell.angle_beta   90.00
_cell.angle_gamma   90.00
#
_symmetry.space_group_name_H-M   'P 1'
#
loop_
_entity.id
_entity.type
_entity.pdbx_description
1 polymer ?
#
loop_
_entity_poly.entity_id
_entity_poly.type
_entity_poly.pdbx_seq_one_letter_code
_entity_poly.pdbx_strand_id
1 'polypeptide(L)'
;MRFAPDDSGGGYAVQGYDETGVVIRGQRHTATLLVCADRLHSPWAPVTDPTALGPEQLTELVALAPQVLLLGTGRRALLPRPTLLLPFSERGIGVEIMTTAAACRTYNLLLAEGRRVVAVLAPPDFERAMPPDAARPVT
;
A
#
# COMPACT_ATOMS: atom_id res chain seq x y z
N MET A 1 -4.00 9.07 13.56
CA MET A 1 -5.47 8.93 13.42
C MET A 1 -5.89 7.52 13.80
N ARG A 2 -6.94 7.40 14.54
CA ARG A 2 -7.50 6.11 14.91
C ARG A 2 -8.87 5.93 14.27
N PHE A 3 -9.13 4.70 13.82
CA PHE A 3 -10.44 4.32 13.31
C PHE A 3 -11.29 3.69 14.42
N ALA A 4 -12.60 3.62 14.20
CA ALA A 4 -13.49 2.92 15.12
C ALA A 4 -13.07 1.45 15.21
N PRO A 5 -13.28 0.80 16.36
CA PRO A 5 -12.99 -0.63 16.49
C PRO A 5 -13.73 -1.42 15.42
N ASP A 6 -13.05 -2.37 14.84
CA ASP A 6 -13.65 -3.26 13.87
C ASP A 6 -14.29 -4.43 14.59
N ASP A 7 -15.60 -4.56 14.48
CA ASP A 7 -16.34 -5.67 15.09
C ASP A 7 -16.34 -6.92 14.21
N SER A 8 -15.66 -6.91 13.07
CA SER A 8 -15.68 -8.02 12.12
C SER A 8 -14.80 -9.21 12.51
N GLY A 9 -14.27 -9.20 13.72
CA GLY A 9 -13.71 -10.42 14.27
C GLY A 9 -12.36 -10.84 13.78
N GLY A 10 -11.40 -9.96 13.74
CA GLY A 10 -10.01 -10.37 13.65
C GLY A 10 -9.36 -10.33 12.30
N GLY A 11 -9.92 -9.62 11.34
CA GLY A 11 -9.27 -9.36 10.06
C GLY A 11 -8.10 -8.38 10.20
N TYR A 12 -7.45 -8.09 9.08
CA TYR A 12 -6.30 -7.19 9.05
C TYR A 12 -6.70 -5.77 8.63
N ALA A 13 -7.75 -5.24 9.25
CA ALA A 13 -8.09 -3.83 9.06
C ALA A 13 -7.02 -2.93 9.66
N VAL A 14 -6.85 -1.74 9.09
CA VAL A 14 -5.95 -0.74 9.67
C VAL A 14 -6.66 -0.08 10.83
N GLN A 15 -6.07 -0.17 12.02
CA GLN A 15 -6.64 0.38 13.26
C GLN A 15 -6.30 1.85 13.45
N GLY A 16 -5.27 2.32 12.80
CA GLY A 16 -4.85 3.70 12.88
C GLY A 16 -3.53 3.92 12.17
N TYR A 17 -3.12 5.17 12.08
CA TYR A 17 -1.82 5.54 11.56
C TYR A 17 -1.39 6.87 12.17
N ASP A 18 -0.09 7.08 12.23
CA ASP A 18 0.52 8.35 12.60
C ASP A 18 1.55 8.74 11.54
N GLU A 19 2.44 9.67 11.83
CA GLU A 19 3.41 10.15 10.85
C GLU A 19 4.36 9.05 10.35
N THR A 20 4.71 8.08 11.19
CA THR A 20 5.77 7.13 10.89
C THR A 20 5.32 5.69 10.83
N GLY A 21 4.07 5.38 11.14
CA GLY A 21 3.65 3.99 11.20
C GLY A 21 2.17 3.77 10.97
N VAL A 22 1.85 2.51 10.70
CA VAL A 22 0.50 2.01 10.49
C VAL A 22 0.24 0.94 11.55
N VAL A 23 -0.91 1.00 12.21
CA VAL A 23 -1.27 0.07 13.29
C VAL A 23 -2.25 -0.98 12.77
N ILE A 24 -1.87 -2.25 12.90
CA ILE A 24 -2.69 -3.41 12.52
C ILE A 24 -2.57 -4.44 13.63
N ARG A 25 -3.71 -4.94 14.10
CA ARG A 25 -3.79 -5.93 15.20
C ARG A 25 -2.96 -5.53 16.42
N GLY A 26 -3.05 -4.27 16.81
CA GLY A 26 -2.38 -3.76 17.99
C GLY A 26 -0.89 -3.54 17.82
N GLN A 27 -0.31 -3.80 16.65
CA GLN A 27 1.10 -3.60 16.39
C GLN A 27 1.30 -2.43 15.43
N ARG A 28 2.31 -1.64 15.72
CA ARG A 28 2.69 -0.51 14.89
C ARG A 28 3.80 -0.92 13.95
N HIS A 29 3.57 -0.72 12.65
CA HIS A 29 4.48 -1.11 11.58
C HIS A 29 5.10 0.13 10.97
N THR A 30 6.43 0.18 10.93
CA THR A 30 7.16 1.35 10.43
C THR A 30 7.92 1.08 9.14
N ALA A 31 7.75 -0.10 8.57
CA ALA A 31 8.32 -0.47 7.28
C ALA A 31 7.18 -0.69 6.28
N THR A 32 7.51 -0.74 4.99
CA THR A 32 6.53 -1.05 3.96
C THR A 32 5.99 -2.45 4.15
N LEU A 33 4.66 -2.58 4.06
CA LEU A 33 3.95 -3.82 4.32
C LEU A 33 2.97 -4.14 3.21
N LEU A 34 2.60 -5.41 3.14
CA LEU A 34 1.50 -5.91 2.30
C LEU A 34 0.40 -6.41 3.21
N VAL A 35 -0.83 -6.00 2.96
CA VAL A 35 -1.99 -6.40 3.78
C VAL A 35 -3.21 -6.66 2.92
N CYS A 36 -3.97 -7.68 3.30
CA CYS A 36 -5.30 -7.96 2.77
C CYS A 36 -6.15 -8.61 3.87
N ALA A 37 -7.35 -9.05 3.54
CA ALA A 37 -8.31 -9.53 4.54
C ALA A 37 -7.75 -10.64 5.45
N ASP A 38 -6.95 -11.52 4.90
CA ASP A 38 -6.48 -12.72 5.61
C ASP A 38 -4.95 -12.83 5.68
N ARG A 39 -4.21 -11.78 5.34
CA ARG A 39 -2.76 -11.86 5.27
C ARG A 39 -2.10 -10.53 5.57
N LEU A 40 -1.01 -10.60 6.34
CA LEU A 40 -0.16 -9.46 6.62
C LEU A 40 1.30 -9.90 6.47
N HIS A 41 2.02 -9.25 5.56
CA HIS A 41 3.47 -9.38 5.41
C HIS A 41 4.11 -8.06 5.86
N SER A 42 4.71 -8.06 7.03
CA SER A 42 5.33 -6.84 7.57
C SER A 42 6.60 -7.17 8.34
N PRO A 43 7.74 -6.61 7.97
CA PRO A 43 7.97 -5.85 6.73
C PRO A 43 7.87 -6.74 5.49
N TRP A 44 7.49 -6.16 4.36
CA TRP A 44 7.46 -6.87 3.07
C TRP A 44 8.80 -6.66 2.36
N ALA A 45 9.86 -7.18 3.00
CA ALA A 45 11.20 -7.00 2.49
C ALA A 45 11.42 -7.75 1.17
N PRO A 46 12.25 -7.25 0.27
CA PRO A 46 13.06 -6.05 0.42
C PRO A 46 12.37 -4.75 -0.03
N VAL A 47 11.05 -4.73 -0.20
CA VAL A 47 10.33 -3.58 -0.72
C VAL A 47 10.37 -2.41 0.27
N THR A 48 10.77 -1.23 -0.21
CA THR A 48 10.65 0.03 0.52
C THR A 48 9.71 0.97 -0.21
N ASP A 49 9.89 1.13 -1.52
CA ASP A 49 9.05 1.99 -2.36
C ASP A 49 7.99 1.14 -3.06
N PRO A 50 6.70 1.34 -2.77
CA PRO A 50 5.64 0.56 -3.42
C PRO A 50 5.58 0.72 -4.94
N THR A 51 6.20 1.74 -5.51
CA THR A 51 6.22 1.95 -6.95
C THR A 51 7.42 1.30 -7.64
N ALA A 52 8.32 0.68 -6.87
CA ALA A 52 9.54 0.05 -7.39
C ALA A 52 9.53 -1.44 -7.07
N LEU A 53 8.53 -2.14 -7.62
CA LEU A 53 8.34 -3.58 -7.39
C LEU A 53 9.05 -4.38 -8.46
N GLY A 54 9.75 -5.43 -8.02
CA GLY A 54 10.39 -6.38 -8.94
C GLY A 54 9.45 -7.50 -9.36
N PRO A 55 9.92 -8.38 -10.26
CA PRO A 55 9.08 -9.47 -10.78
C PRO A 55 8.49 -10.39 -9.71
N GLU A 56 9.26 -10.67 -8.65
CA GLU A 56 8.79 -11.55 -7.58
C GLU A 56 7.60 -10.94 -6.84
N GLN A 57 7.67 -9.64 -6.54
CA GLN A 57 6.59 -8.95 -5.85
C GLN A 57 5.35 -8.83 -6.74
N LEU A 58 5.55 -8.55 -8.02
CA LEU A 58 4.43 -8.49 -8.97
C LEU A 58 3.73 -9.84 -9.09
N THR A 59 4.50 -10.93 -9.13
CA THR A 59 3.95 -12.28 -9.18
C THR A 59 3.12 -12.57 -7.93
N GLU A 60 3.62 -12.21 -6.76
CA GLU A 60 2.90 -12.41 -5.51
C GLU A 60 1.58 -11.65 -5.49
N LEU A 61 1.61 -10.38 -5.90
CA LEU A 61 0.40 -9.55 -5.92
C LEU A 61 -0.65 -10.08 -6.90
N VAL A 62 -0.23 -10.50 -8.08
CA VAL A 62 -1.13 -11.08 -9.07
C VAL A 62 -1.75 -12.38 -8.55
N ALA A 63 -0.95 -13.20 -7.86
CA ALA A 63 -1.42 -14.48 -7.30
C ALA A 63 -2.49 -14.29 -6.22
N LEU A 64 -2.50 -13.15 -5.53
CA LEU A 64 -3.54 -12.85 -4.55
C LEU A 64 -4.89 -12.52 -5.21
N ALA A 65 -4.90 -12.30 -6.52
CA ALA A 65 -6.10 -12.06 -7.32
C ALA A 65 -7.00 -10.94 -6.76
N PRO A 66 -6.45 -9.75 -6.47
CA PRO A 66 -7.28 -8.67 -5.95
C PRO A 66 -8.20 -8.11 -7.02
N GLN A 67 -9.36 -7.59 -6.59
CA GLN A 67 -10.18 -6.74 -7.45
C GLN A 67 -9.55 -5.34 -7.55
N VAL A 68 -8.99 -4.88 -6.45
CA VAL A 68 -8.33 -3.58 -6.36
C VAL A 68 -7.01 -3.74 -5.61
N LEU A 69 -5.95 -3.20 -6.19
CA LEU A 69 -4.66 -3.08 -5.53
C LEU A 69 -4.45 -1.60 -5.19
N LEU A 70 -4.21 -1.32 -3.92
CA LEU A 70 -3.89 0.02 -3.45
C LEU A 70 -2.39 0.13 -3.19
N LEU A 71 -1.79 1.18 -3.72
CA LEU A 71 -0.40 1.51 -3.41
C LEU A 71 -0.39 2.80 -2.59
N GLY A 72 -0.09 2.66 -1.30
CA GLY A 72 0.09 3.80 -0.40
C GLY A 72 1.55 4.20 -0.41
N THR A 73 1.85 5.33 -1.02
CA THR A 73 3.22 5.70 -1.37
C THR A 73 3.83 6.72 -0.41
N GLY A 74 3.32 6.79 0.81
CA GLY A 74 3.87 7.66 1.82
C GLY A 74 3.23 9.02 1.86
N ARG A 75 4.05 10.04 1.99
CA ARG A 75 3.60 11.42 2.15
C ARG A 75 2.94 11.96 0.89
N ARG A 76 3.34 11.48 -0.27
CA ARG A 76 2.82 11.92 -1.57
C ARG A 76 2.37 10.73 -2.40
N ALA A 77 1.40 10.96 -3.28
CA ALA A 77 1.05 9.99 -4.29
C ALA A 77 2.14 9.98 -5.37
N LEU A 78 2.86 8.87 -5.48
CA LEU A 78 3.98 8.73 -6.40
C LEU A 78 3.60 7.77 -7.54
N LEU A 79 3.72 8.24 -8.78
CA LEU A 79 3.35 7.43 -9.93
C LEU A 79 4.41 6.37 -10.22
N PRO A 80 4.02 5.10 -10.41
CA PRO A 80 4.94 4.08 -10.87
C PRO A 80 5.18 4.20 -12.38
N ARG A 81 6.18 3.47 -12.87
CA ARG A 81 6.36 3.33 -14.32
C ARG A 81 5.16 2.59 -14.91
N PRO A 82 4.70 2.98 -16.12
CA PRO A 82 3.56 2.29 -16.75
C PRO A 82 3.74 0.79 -16.88
N THR A 83 4.97 0.32 -17.09
CA THR A 83 5.26 -1.11 -17.20
C THR A 83 4.94 -1.88 -15.92
N LEU A 84 4.97 -1.24 -14.75
CA LEU A 84 4.58 -1.89 -13.51
C LEU A 84 3.08 -2.21 -13.49
N LEU A 85 2.27 -1.39 -14.15
CA LEU A 85 0.81 -1.53 -14.13
C LEU A 85 0.31 -2.58 -15.13
N LEU A 86 1.09 -2.92 -16.17
CA LEU A 86 0.65 -3.82 -17.23
C LEU A 86 0.17 -5.19 -16.72
N PRO A 87 0.90 -5.90 -15.84
CA PRO A 87 0.42 -7.21 -15.39
C PRO A 87 -0.95 -7.16 -14.73
N PHE A 88 -1.26 -6.05 -14.09
CA PHE A 88 -2.53 -5.87 -13.41
C PHE A 88 -3.63 -5.52 -14.40
N SER A 89 -3.40 -4.58 -15.31
CA SER A 89 -4.41 -4.18 -16.28
C SER A 89 -4.77 -5.34 -17.21
N GLU A 90 -3.81 -6.17 -17.58
CA GLU A 90 -4.05 -7.35 -18.40
C GLU A 90 -4.98 -8.36 -17.73
N ARG A 91 -5.06 -8.33 -16.42
CA ARG A 91 -5.89 -9.24 -15.62
C ARG A 91 -7.14 -8.57 -15.07
N GLY A 92 -7.41 -7.35 -15.49
CA GLY A 92 -8.57 -6.61 -15.01
C GLY A 92 -8.49 -6.17 -13.55
N ILE A 93 -7.27 -6.10 -13.00
CA ILE A 93 -7.06 -5.63 -11.63
C ILE A 93 -6.91 -4.11 -11.65
N GLY A 94 -7.77 -3.41 -10.91
CA GLY A 94 -7.64 -1.97 -10.75
C GLY A 94 -6.50 -1.63 -9.80
N VAL A 95 -5.63 -0.71 -10.20
CA VAL A 95 -4.56 -0.21 -9.34
C VAL A 95 -4.81 1.25 -9.05
N GLU A 96 -4.83 1.60 -7.77
CA GLU A 96 -5.00 2.97 -7.33
C GLU A 96 -3.81 3.39 -6.48
N ILE A 97 -3.28 4.57 -6.76
CA ILE A 97 -2.08 5.10 -6.12
C ILE A 97 -2.46 6.35 -5.35
N MET A 98 -2.07 6.40 -4.09
CA MET A 98 -2.43 7.51 -3.22
C MET A 98 -1.44 7.62 -2.07
N THR A 99 -1.58 8.66 -1.24
CA THR A 99 -0.80 8.74 -0.01
C THR A 99 -1.13 7.55 0.88
N THR A 100 -0.20 7.17 1.75
CA THR A 100 -0.47 6.07 2.68
C THR A 100 -1.67 6.37 3.57
N ALA A 101 -1.82 7.59 4.04
CA ALA A 101 -2.99 7.96 4.86
C ALA A 101 -4.30 7.72 4.12
N ALA A 102 -4.40 8.15 2.87
CA ALA A 102 -5.58 7.91 2.05
C ALA A 102 -5.77 6.43 1.77
N ALA A 103 -4.69 5.70 1.51
CA ALA A 103 -4.76 4.26 1.24
C ALA A 103 -5.29 3.48 2.44
N CYS A 104 -4.91 3.86 3.65
CA CYS A 104 -5.43 3.22 4.86
C CYS A 104 -6.94 3.37 4.96
N ARG A 105 -7.46 4.56 4.69
CA ARG A 105 -8.91 4.81 4.75
C ARG A 105 -9.65 4.08 3.64
N THR A 106 -9.12 4.13 2.42
CA THR A 106 -9.71 3.45 1.27
C THR A 106 -9.70 1.93 1.45
N TYR A 107 -8.59 1.40 1.94
CA TYR A 107 -8.46 -0.03 2.23
C TYR A 107 -9.55 -0.50 3.20
N ASN A 108 -9.71 0.19 4.32
CA ASN A 108 -10.72 -0.17 5.30
C ASN A 108 -12.14 -0.13 4.73
N LEU A 109 -12.43 0.88 3.91
CA LEU A 109 -13.74 1.02 3.28
C LEU A 109 -14.02 -0.16 2.35
N LEU A 110 -13.09 -0.49 1.47
CA LEU A 110 -13.25 -1.58 0.52
C LEU A 110 -13.32 -2.93 1.24
N LEU A 111 -12.51 -3.11 2.28
CA LEU A 111 -12.53 -4.32 3.10
C LEU A 111 -13.90 -4.51 3.74
N ALA A 112 -14.47 -3.45 4.32
CA ALA A 112 -15.80 -3.48 4.95
C ALA A 112 -16.91 -3.76 3.93
N GLU A 113 -16.72 -3.41 2.68
CA GLU A 113 -17.67 -3.71 1.60
C GLU A 113 -17.55 -5.15 1.08
N GLY A 114 -16.63 -5.94 1.64
CA GLY A 114 -16.41 -7.32 1.21
C GLY A 114 -15.66 -7.46 -0.10
N ARG A 115 -14.98 -6.41 -0.55
CA ARG A 115 -14.19 -6.46 -1.78
C ARG A 115 -12.83 -7.10 -1.53
N ARG A 116 -12.30 -7.79 -2.56
CA ARG A 116 -10.95 -8.34 -2.47
C ARG A 116 -9.95 -7.22 -2.74
N VAL A 117 -9.54 -6.56 -1.69
CA VAL A 117 -8.58 -5.47 -1.75
C VAL A 117 -7.24 -5.94 -1.17
N VAL A 118 -6.17 -5.59 -1.87
CA VAL A 118 -4.80 -5.78 -1.39
C VAL A 118 -4.16 -4.41 -1.34
N ALA A 119 -3.46 -4.11 -0.26
CA ALA A 119 -2.76 -2.84 -0.12
C ALA A 119 -1.27 -3.07 0.15
N VAL A 120 -0.45 -2.30 -0.54
CA VAL A 120 0.97 -2.17 -0.23
C VAL A 120 1.14 -0.77 0.35
N LEU A 121 1.53 -0.72 1.62
CA LEU A 121 1.56 0.54 2.38
C LEU A 121 2.98 0.86 2.82
N ALA A 122 3.56 1.93 2.27
CA ALA A 122 4.77 2.52 2.84
C ALA A 122 4.40 3.25 4.14
N PRO A 123 5.38 3.49 5.02
CA PRO A 123 5.11 4.36 6.18
C PRO A 123 4.57 5.72 5.72
N PRO A 124 3.67 6.35 6.48
CA PRO A 124 3.07 7.62 6.03
C PRO A 124 4.07 8.72 5.72
N ASP A 125 5.25 8.73 6.37
CA ASP A 125 6.30 9.72 6.12
C ASP A 125 7.29 9.30 5.04
N PHE A 126 7.08 8.16 4.39
CA PHE A 126 7.96 7.71 3.32
C PHE A 126 8.05 8.76 2.22
N GLU A 127 9.26 8.99 1.73
CA GLU A 127 9.51 9.83 0.57
C GLU A 127 10.52 9.13 -0.32
N ARG A 128 10.18 9.06 -1.62
CA ARG A 128 11.12 8.52 -2.59
C ARG A 128 12.32 9.46 -2.68
N ALA A 129 13.55 8.88 -2.65
CA ALA A 129 14.74 9.67 -2.89
C ALA A 129 14.70 10.22 -4.32
N MET A 130 14.85 11.54 -4.45
CA MET A 130 14.91 12.14 -5.78
C MET A 130 16.30 11.98 -6.36
N PRO A 131 16.40 11.65 -7.68
CA PRO A 131 17.70 11.68 -8.34
C PRO A 131 18.29 13.08 -8.24
N PRO A 132 19.64 13.21 -8.16
CA PRO A 132 20.26 14.53 -8.06
C PRO A 132 19.84 15.49 -9.17
N ASP A 133 19.65 14.99 -10.39
CA ASP A 133 19.24 15.82 -11.52
C ASP A 133 17.81 16.32 -11.40
N ALA A 134 16.91 15.52 -10.84
CA ALA A 134 15.52 15.92 -10.63
C ALA A 134 15.38 16.95 -9.49
N ALA A 135 16.33 17.00 -8.57
CA ALA A 135 16.32 17.93 -7.45
C ALA A 135 16.83 19.33 -7.83
N ARG A 136 17.36 19.50 -9.02
CA ARG A 136 17.87 20.81 -9.46
C ARG A 136 16.70 21.70 -9.88
N PRO A 137 16.69 22.95 -9.39
CA PRO A 137 15.70 23.89 -9.90
C PRO A 137 15.93 24.15 -11.37
N VAL A 138 14.84 24.22 -12.11
CA VAL A 138 14.89 24.57 -13.52
C VAL A 138 15.09 26.07 -13.61
N THR A 139 16.21 26.48 -14.13
CA THR A 139 16.51 27.90 -14.34
C THR A 139 16.44 28.23 -15.82
#